data_1af0e564c6f71d33d87308231df561a8
#
_entry.id   1af0e564c6f71d33d87308231df561a8
#
_cell.length_a   1.000
_cell.length_b   1.000
_cell.length_c   1.000
_cell.angle_alpha   90.00
_cell.angle_beta   90.00
_cell.angle_gamma   90.00
#
_symmetry.space_group_name_H-M   'P 1'
#
loop_
_entity.id
_entity.type
_entity.pdbx_description
1 polymer ?
#
loop_
_entity_poly.entity_id
_entity_poly.type
_entity_poly.pdbx_seq_one_letter_code
_entity_poly.pdbx_strand_id
1 'polypeptide(L)'
;MNKKVLTLGVGFLLLTTACDQKSETQIVDQQRDTVTTNDDLFDNNDLERELNLTFSSKSDSNLSGTAVFTQDGDEVTLRVDVSGLTAGGEHAIHIHEFGDCSSPDASSAGGHWNPTGDNHGEFDSDAFHLGDIGNLDADNDGNATLTFSTDKWCIDCDDADKNIIGRSLIIHQGTDDFVTQPTRDAGGRIGCLVIE
;
A
#
# COMPACT_ATOMS: atom_id res chain seq x y z
N MET A 1 72.21 -12.87 19.19
CA MET A 1 73.14 -13.17 18.08
C MET A 1 72.66 -12.43 16.88
N ASN A 2 73.26 -11.27 16.62
CA ASN A 2 74.05 -10.89 15.46
C ASN A 2 73.29 -11.06 14.13
N LYS A 3 73.18 -10.07 13.24
CA LYS A 3 74.11 -9.02 12.79
C LYS A 3 73.30 -7.90 12.06
N LYS A 4 73.78 -6.67 12.26
CA LYS A 4 73.55 -5.49 11.46
C LYS A 4 74.18 -5.64 10.07
N VAL A 5 73.56 -5.09 9.03
CA VAL A 5 74.29 -4.57 7.85
C VAL A 5 73.67 -3.25 7.47
N LEU A 6 74.52 -2.26 7.51
CA LEU A 6 74.37 -0.89 7.08
C LEU A 6 74.98 -0.77 5.65
N THR A 7 74.30 -0.15 4.72
CA THR A 7 74.96 0.30 3.48
C THR A 7 74.47 1.67 3.10
N LEU A 8 75.43 2.53 3.01
CA LEU A 8 75.46 3.95 2.61
C LEU A 8 75.66 4.00 1.08
N GLY A 9 75.18 5.10 0.47
CA GLY A 9 75.65 5.45 -0.88
C GLY A 9 74.63 6.23 -1.66
N VAL A 10 74.77 7.42 -1.72
CA VAL A 10 75.46 8.42 -2.57
C VAL A 10 74.43 9.16 -3.44
N GLY A 11 74.45 10.48 -3.23
CA GLY A 11 73.64 11.48 -3.90
C GLY A 11 74.05 11.68 -5.36
N PHE A 12 73.09 12.18 -6.12
CA PHE A 12 73.39 12.89 -7.38
C PHE A 12 72.50 14.12 -7.51
N LEU A 13 73.18 15.23 -7.42
CA LEU A 13 72.64 16.61 -7.61
C LEU A 13 72.76 16.94 -9.08
N LEU A 14 71.64 17.22 -9.75
CA LEU A 14 71.66 17.88 -11.08
C LEU A 14 70.72 19.06 -11.08
N LEU A 15 71.35 20.22 -11.12
CA LEU A 15 70.75 21.52 -11.45
C LEU A 15 70.57 21.57 -12.98
N THR A 16 69.35 21.95 -13.47
CA THR A 16 69.21 22.64 -14.76
C THR A 16 68.04 23.62 -14.70
N THR A 17 68.39 24.86 -14.71
CA THR A 17 67.99 26.07 -15.47
C THR A 17 66.48 26.25 -15.78
N ALA A 18 66.05 27.43 -15.34
CA ALA A 18 64.83 28.12 -15.69
C ALA A 18 64.65 28.33 -17.21
N CYS A 19 63.43 28.16 -17.68
CA CYS A 19 62.90 28.86 -18.83
C CYS A 19 61.58 29.50 -18.47
N ASP A 20 61.60 30.81 -18.41
CA ASP A 20 60.50 31.72 -18.32
C ASP A 20 59.69 31.69 -19.61
N GLN A 21 58.46 31.27 -19.58
CA GLN A 21 57.52 31.46 -20.67
C GLN A 21 56.24 32.09 -20.12
N LYS A 22 56.13 33.39 -20.29
CA LYS A 22 54.91 34.15 -20.23
C LYS A 22 53.89 33.50 -21.17
N SER A 23 52.85 32.93 -20.65
CA SER A 23 51.64 32.60 -21.40
C SER A 23 50.54 33.53 -20.95
N GLU A 24 49.99 34.26 -21.89
CA GLU A 24 48.88 35.19 -21.76
C GLU A 24 47.67 34.48 -21.15
N THR A 25 47.14 35.09 -20.12
CA THR A 25 45.88 34.71 -19.52
C THR A 25 44.74 35.07 -20.47
N GLN A 26 44.24 34.08 -21.23
CA GLN A 26 42.94 34.20 -21.85
C GLN A 26 41.89 34.03 -20.74
N ILE A 27 41.21 35.11 -20.42
CA ILE A 27 40.01 35.10 -19.61
C ILE A 27 38.90 34.49 -20.47
N VAL A 28 38.70 33.19 -20.35
CA VAL A 28 37.46 32.59 -20.78
C VAL A 28 36.44 32.86 -19.72
N ASP A 29 35.53 33.77 -20.04
CA ASP A 29 34.28 33.99 -19.34
C ASP A 29 33.47 32.68 -19.34
N GLN A 30 33.65 31.85 -18.31
CA GLN A 30 32.77 30.72 -18.06
C GLN A 30 31.49 31.26 -17.52
N GLN A 31 30.56 31.47 -18.43
CA GLN A 31 29.16 31.57 -18.14
C GLN A 31 28.79 30.34 -17.29
N ARG A 32 28.65 30.59 -15.99
CA ARG A 32 28.20 29.61 -15.02
C ARG A 32 26.73 29.39 -15.32
N ASP A 33 26.44 28.42 -16.20
CA ASP A 33 25.11 27.84 -16.28
C ASP A 33 24.78 27.29 -14.89
N THR A 34 23.95 28.03 -14.19
CA THR A 34 23.24 27.50 -13.03
C THR A 34 22.32 26.40 -13.56
N VAL A 35 22.82 25.17 -13.53
CA VAL A 35 21.95 24.00 -13.58
C VAL A 35 21.12 24.06 -12.30
N THR A 36 19.95 24.66 -12.41
CA THR A 36 18.87 24.46 -11.45
C THR A 36 18.51 22.97 -11.60
N THR A 37 19.04 22.16 -10.72
CA THR A 37 18.51 20.81 -10.51
C THR A 37 17.10 20.99 -10.00
N ASN A 38 16.12 20.72 -10.84
CA ASN A 38 14.71 20.62 -10.45
C ASN A 38 14.52 19.33 -9.63
N ASP A 39 15.25 19.16 -8.53
CA ASP A 39 15.08 18.03 -7.61
C ASP A 39 13.90 18.23 -6.65
N ASP A 40 13.16 19.35 -6.76
CA ASP A 40 12.06 19.68 -5.85
C ASP A 40 10.66 19.49 -6.45
N LEU A 41 10.50 18.75 -7.57
CA LEU A 41 9.20 18.65 -8.25
C LEU A 41 8.59 17.24 -8.31
N PHE A 42 9.13 16.30 -7.56
CA PHE A 42 8.43 15.03 -7.34
C PHE A 42 8.07 14.95 -5.87
N ASP A 43 6.97 15.59 -5.50
CA ASP A 43 6.22 15.19 -4.31
C ASP A 43 5.73 13.77 -4.57
N ASN A 44 6.28 12.80 -3.83
CA ASN A 44 5.91 11.39 -3.94
C ASN A 44 4.45 11.13 -3.48
N ASN A 45 3.70 12.18 -3.10
CA ASN A 45 2.29 12.10 -2.73
C ASN A 45 1.33 12.13 -3.93
N ASP A 46 1.79 12.51 -5.14
CA ASP A 46 0.97 12.58 -6.36
C ASP A 46 1.04 11.31 -7.23
N LEU A 47 1.61 10.21 -6.75
CA LEU A 47 1.58 8.95 -7.47
C LEU A 47 0.22 8.29 -7.22
N GLU A 48 -0.65 8.31 -8.22
CA GLU A 48 -1.84 7.47 -8.25
C GLU A 48 -1.40 6.01 -8.03
N ARG A 49 -1.88 5.40 -6.94
CA ARG A 49 -1.61 4.01 -6.61
C ARG A 49 -2.84 3.19 -6.94
N GLU A 50 -2.66 2.11 -7.67
CA GLU A 50 -3.74 1.22 -8.06
C GLU A 50 -3.40 -0.24 -7.76
N LEU A 51 -4.32 -0.94 -7.10
CA LEU A 51 -4.26 -2.37 -6.85
C LEU A 51 -5.45 -3.05 -7.52
N ASN A 52 -5.18 -3.99 -8.43
CA ASN A 52 -6.18 -4.81 -9.10
C ASN A 52 -6.15 -6.23 -8.53
N LEU A 53 -7.15 -6.61 -7.76
CA LEU A 53 -7.16 -7.82 -6.96
C LEU A 53 -8.35 -8.71 -7.32
N THR A 54 -8.17 -10.04 -7.15
CA THR A 54 -9.21 -11.03 -7.49
C THR A 54 -9.62 -11.80 -6.24
N PHE A 55 -10.93 -11.97 -6.04
CA PHE A 55 -11.48 -12.78 -4.96
C PHE A 55 -11.23 -14.27 -5.19
N SER A 56 -10.86 -14.96 -4.11
CA SER A 56 -10.98 -16.41 -4.00
C SER A 56 -12.29 -16.76 -3.31
N SER A 57 -13.06 -17.70 -3.87
CA SER A 57 -14.27 -18.22 -3.21
C SER A 57 -13.90 -18.96 -1.92
N LYS A 58 -14.77 -18.85 -0.90
CA LYS A 58 -14.64 -19.49 0.40
C LYS A 58 -15.93 -20.21 0.79
N SER A 59 -15.83 -21.11 1.77
CA SER A 59 -17.00 -21.84 2.31
C SER A 59 -17.85 -22.52 1.22
N ASP A 60 -17.18 -23.12 0.22
CA ASP A 60 -17.84 -23.79 -0.92
C ASP A 60 -18.79 -22.88 -1.73
N SER A 61 -18.60 -21.55 -1.69
CA SER A 61 -19.36 -20.59 -2.48
C SER A 61 -18.95 -20.63 -3.96
N ASN A 62 -19.76 -19.98 -4.81
CA ASN A 62 -19.43 -19.74 -6.21
C ASN A 62 -19.02 -18.27 -6.48
N LEU A 63 -18.68 -17.53 -5.44
CA LEU A 63 -18.30 -16.13 -5.58
C LEU A 63 -17.06 -15.99 -6.49
N SER A 64 -17.13 -15.05 -7.41
CA SER A 64 -16.03 -14.64 -8.26
C SER A 64 -16.12 -13.15 -8.55
N GLY A 65 -14.99 -12.51 -8.81
CA GLY A 65 -14.94 -11.10 -9.13
C GLY A 65 -13.65 -10.43 -8.71
N THR A 66 -13.64 -9.11 -8.78
CA THR A 66 -12.47 -8.28 -8.56
C THR A 66 -12.77 -7.12 -7.62
N ALA A 67 -11.70 -6.62 -6.98
CA ALA A 67 -11.69 -5.34 -6.31
C ALA A 67 -10.51 -4.50 -6.83
N VAL A 68 -10.77 -3.23 -7.06
CA VAL A 68 -9.76 -2.24 -7.44
C VAL A 68 -9.69 -1.18 -6.35
N PHE A 69 -8.52 -1.00 -5.76
CA PHE A 69 -8.24 0.12 -4.87
C PHE A 69 -7.42 1.14 -5.64
N THR A 70 -7.83 2.39 -5.63
CA THR A 70 -7.06 3.52 -6.17
C THR A 70 -6.87 4.57 -5.09
N GLN A 71 -5.69 5.20 -5.04
CA GLN A 71 -5.44 6.32 -4.15
C GLN A 71 -5.09 7.55 -4.98
N ASP A 72 -5.81 8.65 -4.74
CA ASP A 72 -5.54 9.98 -5.28
C ASP A 72 -5.41 10.96 -4.09
N GLY A 73 -4.20 11.46 -3.87
CA GLY A 73 -3.90 12.23 -2.68
C GLY A 73 -4.18 11.46 -1.39
N ASP A 74 -5.05 12.01 -0.55
CA ASP A 74 -5.45 11.42 0.73
C ASP A 74 -6.65 10.47 0.62
N GLU A 75 -7.32 10.40 -0.54
CA GLU A 75 -8.53 9.57 -0.72
C GLU A 75 -8.21 8.22 -1.34
N VAL A 76 -8.69 7.14 -0.72
CA VAL A 76 -8.68 5.79 -1.28
C VAL A 76 -10.09 5.44 -1.74
N THR A 77 -10.22 5.06 -3.00
CA THR A 77 -11.47 4.55 -3.59
C THR A 77 -11.36 3.04 -3.81
N LEU A 78 -12.31 2.31 -3.28
CA LEU A 78 -12.54 0.89 -3.53
C LEU A 78 -13.68 0.73 -4.55
N ARG A 79 -13.44 -0.04 -5.62
CA ARG A 79 -14.47 -0.53 -6.53
C ARG A 79 -14.50 -2.04 -6.49
N VAL A 80 -15.69 -2.60 -6.28
CA VAL A 80 -15.94 -4.05 -6.27
C VAL A 80 -16.88 -4.39 -7.41
N ASP A 81 -16.59 -5.51 -8.09
CA ASP A 81 -17.47 -6.11 -9.11
C ASP A 81 -17.43 -7.63 -8.90
N VAL A 82 -18.53 -8.20 -8.47
CA VAL A 82 -18.63 -9.61 -8.08
C VAL A 82 -19.90 -10.27 -8.59
N SER A 83 -19.85 -11.59 -8.70
CA SER A 83 -20.96 -12.47 -9.07
C SER A 83 -20.97 -13.72 -8.19
N GLY A 84 -22.08 -14.48 -8.27
CA GLY A 84 -22.26 -15.71 -7.48
C GLY A 84 -22.78 -15.46 -6.07
N LEU A 85 -23.36 -14.28 -5.83
CA LEU A 85 -24.08 -13.90 -4.62
C LEU A 85 -25.50 -14.49 -4.60
N THR A 86 -26.17 -14.42 -3.45
CA THR A 86 -27.60 -14.73 -3.38
C THR A 86 -28.40 -13.69 -4.14
N ALA A 87 -29.15 -14.12 -5.16
CA ALA A 87 -29.94 -13.20 -6.00
C ALA A 87 -30.92 -12.36 -5.18
N GLY A 88 -30.84 -11.04 -5.33
CA GLY A 88 -31.64 -10.06 -4.60
C GLY A 88 -31.31 -9.98 -3.10
N GLY A 89 -30.17 -10.53 -2.67
CA GLY A 89 -29.68 -10.51 -1.28
C GLY A 89 -28.76 -9.34 -1.01
N GLU A 90 -28.55 -9.07 0.28
CA GLU A 90 -27.53 -8.16 0.77
C GLU A 90 -26.39 -8.96 1.41
N HIS A 91 -25.16 -8.54 1.16
CA HIS A 91 -23.96 -9.24 1.62
C HIS A 91 -22.98 -8.25 2.24
N ALA A 92 -22.64 -8.47 3.49
CA ALA A 92 -21.66 -7.63 4.17
C ALA A 92 -20.28 -7.72 3.53
N ILE A 93 -19.57 -6.58 3.49
CA ILE A 93 -18.20 -6.48 3.00
C ILE A 93 -17.34 -5.67 3.97
N HIS A 94 -16.18 -6.25 4.36
CA HIS A 94 -15.29 -5.65 5.35
C HIS A 94 -13.82 -5.89 5.05
N ILE A 95 -12.96 -4.96 5.51
CA ILE A 95 -11.53 -5.24 5.65
C ILE A 95 -11.30 -5.97 6.97
N HIS A 96 -10.56 -7.08 6.91
CA HIS A 96 -10.16 -7.90 8.05
C HIS A 96 -8.68 -7.70 8.42
N GLU A 97 -8.31 -8.07 9.66
CA GLU A 97 -7.00 -7.79 10.28
C GLU A 97 -5.82 -8.36 9.51
N PHE A 98 -5.95 -9.58 8.96
CA PHE A 98 -4.82 -10.29 8.39
C PHE A 98 -5.01 -10.55 6.88
N GLY A 99 -3.96 -10.29 6.09
CA GLY A 99 -3.89 -10.64 4.67
C GLY A 99 -3.68 -12.14 4.48
N ASP A 100 -4.57 -12.95 5.05
CA ASP A 100 -4.49 -14.41 4.99
C ASP A 100 -5.81 -15.03 4.59
N CYS A 101 -5.87 -15.48 3.33
CA CYS A 101 -6.99 -16.22 2.75
C CYS A 101 -6.73 -17.74 2.69
N SER A 102 -5.80 -18.30 3.47
CA SER A 102 -5.39 -19.70 3.34
C SER A 102 -6.43 -20.70 3.84
N SER A 103 -7.22 -20.34 4.87
CA SER A 103 -8.26 -21.23 5.38
C SER A 103 -9.44 -21.37 4.40
N PRO A 104 -10.10 -22.56 4.33
CA PRO A 104 -11.22 -22.79 3.43
C PRO A 104 -12.44 -21.88 3.71
N ASP A 105 -12.61 -21.45 4.94
CA ASP A 105 -13.69 -20.59 5.44
C ASP A 105 -13.25 -19.14 5.67
N ALA A 106 -12.05 -18.77 5.22
CA ALA A 106 -11.41 -17.46 5.46
C ALA A 106 -11.25 -17.09 6.95
N SER A 107 -11.30 -18.04 7.88
CA SER A 107 -11.09 -17.77 9.31
C SER A 107 -9.67 -17.25 9.61
N SER A 108 -8.67 -17.57 8.78
CA SER A 108 -7.29 -17.07 8.87
C SER A 108 -7.18 -15.54 8.72
N ALA A 109 -8.17 -14.88 8.11
CA ALA A 109 -8.23 -13.42 7.98
C ALA A 109 -8.43 -12.66 9.30
N GLY A 110 -8.75 -13.34 10.41
CA GLY A 110 -9.00 -12.70 11.70
C GLY A 110 -10.36 -12.02 11.82
N GLY A 111 -10.47 -11.01 12.68
CA GLY A 111 -11.65 -10.16 12.86
C GLY A 111 -11.66 -8.98 11.88
N HIS A 112 -12.61 -8.05 12.06
CA HIS A 112 -12.58 -6.78 11.32
C HIS A 112 -11.33 -5.98 11.69
N TRP A 113 -10.78 -5.27 10.75
CA TRP A 113 -9.67 -4.36 11.00
C TRP A 113 -10.14 -3.17 11.85
N ASN A 114 -9.69 -3.14 13.09
CA ASN A 114 -10.09 -2.18 14.11
C ASN A 114 -8.89 -1.64 14.89
N PRO A 115 -8.10 -0.72 14.32
CA PRO A 115 -6.94 -0.17 15.00
C PRO A 115 -7.32 0.77 16.16
N THR A 116 -8.51 1.36 16.13
CA THR A 116 -9.00 2.30 17.16
C THR A 116 -9.53 1.59 18.40
N GLY A 117 -9.93 0.33 18.29
CA GLY A 117 -10.54 -0.43 19.38
C GLY A 117 -12.00 -0.04 19.68
N ASP A 118 -12.66 0.64 18.73
CA ASP A 118 -14.06 1.04 18.83
C ASP A 118 -15.02 -0.15 18.68
N ASN A 119 -16.28 0.08 18.98
CA ASN A 119 -17.34 -0.87 18.67
C ASN A 119 -17.61 -0.86 17.16
N HIS A 120 -18.12 -2.01 16.67
CA HIS A 120 -18.61 -2.13 15.31
C HIS A 120 -19.81 -1.19 15.07
N GLY A 121 -19.89 -0.60 13.85
CA GLY A 121 -20.98 0.28 13.45
C GLY A 121 -20.95 0.65 11.96
N GLU A 122 -21.87 1.50 11.57
CA GLU A 122 -21.86 2.10 10.22
C GLU A 122 -20.64 3.01 10.08
N PHE A 123 -19.95 2.93 8.93
CA PHE A 123 -18.76 3.74 8.66
C PHE A 123 -19.06 5.24 8.80
N ASP A 124 -18.17 5.98 9.45
CA ASP A 124 -18.32 7.39 9.82
C ASP A 124 -19.41 7.71 10.86
N SER A 125 -19.97 6.70 11.55
CA SER A 125 -20.79 6.92 12.73
C SER A 125 -19.94 7.28 13.96
N ASP A 126 -20.58 7.44 15.12
CA ASP A 126 -19.89 7.75 16.39
C ASP A 126 -18.88 6.67 16.82
N ALA A 127 -19.10 5.41 16.43
CA ALA A 127 -18.21 4.27 16.69
C ALA A 127 -18.30 3.26 15.53
N PHE A 128 -17.16 2.91 14.94
CA PHE A 128 -17.05 1.94 13.85
C PHE A 128 -15.60 1.43 13.74
N HIS A 129 -15.42 0.28 13.10
CA HIS A 129 -14.09 -0.20 12.73
C HIS A 129 -13.65 0.43 11.39
N LEU A 130 -12.38 0.69 11.21
CA LEU A 130 -11.88 1.16 9.91
C LEU A 130 -12.12 0.16 8.77
N GLY A 131 -12.39 -1.09 9.10
CA GLY A 131 -12.76 -2.14 8.15
C GLY A 131 -14.27 -2.26 7.84
N ASP A 132 -15.16 -1.49 8.49
CA ASP A 132 -16.61 -1.61 8.34
C ASP A 132 -17.10 -0.86 7.09
N ILE A 133 -17.10 -1.50 5.92
CA ILE A 133 -17.47 -0.86 4.64
C ILE A 133 -18.99 -0.77 4.48
N GLY A 134 -19.71 -1.87 4.78
CA GLY A 134 -21.17 -1.94 4.64
C GLY A 134 -21.66 -3.17 3.91
N ASN A 135 -22.62 -2.99 2.99
CA ASN A 135 -23.28 -4.08 2.28
C ASN A 135 -23.15 -3.94 0.75
N LEU A 136 -23.11 -5.08 0.08
CA LEU A 136 -23.29 -5.26 -1.37
C LEU A 136 -24.73 -5.65 -1.64
N ASP A 137 -25.42 -4.91 -2.48
CA ASP A 137 -26.77 -5.24 -2.98
C ASP A 137 -26.65 -6.09 -4.24
N ALA A 138 -27.01 -7.37 -4.14
CA ALA A 138 -27.01 -8.26 -5.29
C ALA A 138 -28.27 -8.08 -6.14
N ASP A 139 -28.09 -8.03 -7.45
CA ASP A 139 -29.17 -8.03 -8.42
C ASP A 139 -29.89 -9.41 -8.49
N ASN A 140 -30.91 -9.51 -9.35
CA ASN A 140 -31.67 -10.74 -9.52
C ASN A 140 -30.85 -11.90 -10.16
N ASP A 141 -29.67 -11.61 -10.69
CA ASP A 141 -28.75 -12.58 -11.28
C ASP A 141 -27.60 -12.92 -10.32
N GLY A 142 -27.56 -12.30 -9.11
CA GLY A 142 -26.54 -12.51 -8.08
C GLY A 142 -25.24 -11.75 -8.37
N ASN A 143 -25.30 -10.64 -9.12
CA ASN A 143 -24.16 -9.75 -9.33
C ASN A 143 -24.30 -8.52 -8.43
N ALA A 144 -23.17 -7.97 -7.97
CA ALA A 144 -23.14 -6.71 -7.25
C ALA A 144 -21.94 -5.87 -7.63
N THR A 145 -22.11 -4.56 -7.58
CA THR A 145 -21.04 -3.57 -7.69
C THR A 145 -21.10 -2.61 -6.52
N LEU A 146 -19.94 -2.20 -6.02
CA LEU A 146 -19.81 -1.20 -4.97
C LEU A 146 -18.74 -0.19 -5.37
N THR A 147 -18.96 1.08 -5.04
CA THR A 147 -17.90 2.09 -4.99
C THR A 147 -17.93 2.74 -3.61
N PHE A 148 -16.79 2.74 -2.94
CA PHE A 148 -16.63 3.27 -1.58
C PHE A 148 -15.36 4.12 -1.55
N SER A 149 -15.40 5.33 -0.99
CA SER A 149 -14.24 6.23 -0.90
C SER A 149 -14.07 6.75 0.52
N THR A 150 -12.81 6.89 0.96
CA THR A 150 -12.49 7.43 2.29
C THR A 150 -11.07 8.00 2.35
N ASP A 151 -10.87 9.01 3.20
CA ASP A 151 -9.58 9.58 3.61
C ASP A 151 -8.98 8.92 4.86
N LYS A 152 -9.67 7.89 5.39
CA LYS A 152 -9.24 7.14 6.58
C LYS A 152 -8.34 5.95 6.26
N TRP A 153 -8.17 5.63 4.99
CA TRP A 153 -7.28 4.58 4.49
C TRP A 153 -6.10 5.17 3.73
N CYS A 154 -5.05 4.39 3.58
CA CYS A 154 -3.98 4.65 2.64
C CYS A 154 -3.42 3.34 2.07
N ILE A 155 -2.82 3.42 0.88
CA ILE A 155 -2.13 2.31 0.23
C ILE A 155 -0.62 2.49 0.44
N ASP A 156 0.03 1.55 1.14
CA ASP A 156 1.49 1.52 1.37
C ASP A 156 2.05 2.84 1.93
N CYS A 157 1.46 3.33 3.00
CA CYS A 157 1.93 4.49 3.74
C CYS A 157 2.56 4.10 5.08
N ASP A 158 3.24 5.04 5.74
CA ASP A 158 3.90 4.83 7.01
C ASP A 158 2.94 4.78 8.21
N ASP A 159 1.68 5.20 8.05
CA ASP A 159 0.66 5.17 9.09
C ASP A 159 0.03 3.77 9.17
N ALA A 160 0.48 2.97 10.13
CA ALA A 160 0.00 1.59 10.31
C ALA A 160 -1.50 1.50 10.65
N ASP A 161 -2.09 2.56 11.21
CA ASP A 161 -3.50 2.61 11.56
C ASP A 161 -4.40 3.00 10.37
N LYS A 162 -3.81 3.42 9.24
CA LYS A 162 -4.50 3.72 7.99
C LYS A 162 -4.13 2.77 6.84
N ASN A 163 -2.98 2.11 6.93
CA ASN A 163 -2.45 1.29 5.85
C ASN A 163 -3.23 0.00 5.66
N ILE A 164 -3.84 -0.16 4.47
CA ILE A 164 -4.64 -1.34 4.13
C ILE A 164 -3.81 -2.51 3.58
N ILE A 165 -2.53 -2.30 3.24
CA ILE A 165 -1.65 -3.37 2.74
C ILE A 165 -1.42 -4.43 3.81
N GLY A 166 -1.43 -5.71 3.41
CA GLY A 166 -1.27 -6.84 4.32
C GLY A 166 -2.54 -7.22 5.08
N ARG A 167 -3.69 -6.67 4.70
CA ARG A 167 -5.03 -7.01 5.19
C ARG A 167 -5.79 -7.83 4.15
N SER A 168 -7.02 -8.23 4.47
CA SER A 168 -7.88 -8.91 3.49
C SER A 168 -9.24 -8.23 3.38
N LEU A 169 -9.82 -8.27 2.18
CA LEU A 169 -11.21 -7.88 1.94
C LEU A 169 -12.07 -9.14 1.92
N ILE A 170 -13.09 -9.16 2.78
CA ILE A 170 -13.99 -10.29 2.99
C ILE A 170 -15.40 -9.93 2.57
N ILE A 171 -16.06 -10.85 1.84
CA ILE A 171 -17.50 -10.79 1.57
C ILE A 171 -18.17 -11.90 2.37
N HIS A 172 -19.27 -11.56 3.04
CA HIS A 172 -20.04 -12.44 3.90
C HIS A 172 -21.32 -12.95 3.22
N GLN A 173 -21.88 -14.03 3.77
CA GLN A 173 -23.10 -14.64 3.26
C GLN A 173 -24.36 -13.82 3.55
N GLY A 174 -24.36 -13.08 4.63
CA GLY A 174 -25.51 -12.28 5.11
C GLY A 174 -25.19 -10.81 5.24
N THR A 175 -26.18 -10.05 5.68
CA THR A 175 -26.20 -8.60 5.77
C THR A 175 -25.47 -8.08 7.00
N ASP A 176 -24.86 -6.91 6.87
CA ASP A 176 -24.42 -6.07 7.96
C ASP A 176 -25.61 -5.34 8.58
N ASP A 177 -25.87 -5.51 9.88
CA ASP A 177 -26.89 -4.81 10.63
C ASP A 177 -26.38 -3.54 11.35
N PHE A 178 -25.06 -3.27 11.27
CA PHE A 178 -24.36 -2.14 11.87
C PHE A 178 -24.48 -2.01 13.40
N VAL A 179 -25.04 -2.98 14.10
CA VAL A 179 -25.37 -2.91 15.52
C VAL A 179 -24.83 -4.06 16.35
N THR A 180 -24.95 -5.30 15.86
CA THR A 180 -24.59 -6.51 16.61
C THR A 180 -23.08 -6.61 16.80
N GLN A 181 -22.64 -6.82 18.05
CA GLN A 181 -21.22 -6.85 18.43
C GLN A 181 -20.73 -8.29 18.62
N PRO A 182 -19.42 -8.57 18.44
CA PRO A 182 -18.32 -7.69 17.93
C PRO A 182 -18.23 -7.64 16.42
N THR A 183 -18.79 -8.60 15.69
CA THR A 183 -18.65 -8.77 14.23
C THR A 183 -19.94 -9.25 13.60
N ARG A 184 -21.04 -9.07 14.28
CA ARG A 184 -22.42 -9.41 13.88
C ARG A 184 -22.66 -10.81 13.30
N ASP A 185 -23.92 -11.10 13.01
CA ASP A 185 -24.40 -12.36 12.44
C ASP A 185 -24.42 -12.31 10.90
N ALA A 186 -23.36 -11.72 10.28
CA ALA A 186 -23.24 -11.66 8.83
C ALA A 186 -23.03 -13.05 8.15
N GLY A 187 -23.03 -14.10 8.94
CA GLY A 187 -22.92 -15.46 8.45
C GLY A 187 -21.50 -15.85 8.01
N GLY A 188 -21.43 -16.89 7.15
CA GLY A 188 -20.16 -17.40 6.63
C GLY A 188 -19.43 -16.40 5.74
N ARG A 189 -18.12 -16.52 5.63
CA ARG A 189 -17.28 -15.74 4.71
C ARG A 189 -17.25 -16.46 3.37
N ILE A 190 -17.79 -15.85 2.33
CA ILE A 190 -17.96 -16.46 1.02
C ILE A 190 -16.92 -16.00 -0.01
N GLY A 191 -16.23 -14.91 0.26
CA GLY A 191 -15.16 -14.39 -0.59
C GLY A 191 -14.02 -13.80 0.25
N CYS A 192 -12.78 -13.98 -0.22
CA CYS A 192 -11.57 -13.44 0.40
C CYS A 192 -10.58 -13.04 -0.68
N LEU A 193 -9.97 -11.84 -0.54
CA LEU A 193 -8.78 -11.43 -1.27
C LEU A 193 -7.77 -10.82 -0.31
N VAL A 194 -6.49 -10.95 -0.61
CA VAL A 194 -5.40 -10.28 0.11
C VAL A 194 -5.11 -8.94 -0.57
N ILE A 195 -4.96 -7.88 0.22
CA ILE A 195 -4.60 -6.55 -0.26
C ILE A 195 -3.05 -6.44 -0.23
N GLU A 196 -2.39 -6.64 -1.39
CA GLU A 196 -0.93 -6.70 -1.55
C GLU A 196 -0.44 -6.13 -2.89
#